data_a0207ae1a6e4d5163d3624ea30f5c744
#
_entry.id   a0207ae1a6e4d5163d3624ea30f5c744
#
_cell.length_a   1.000
_cell.length_b   1.000
_cell.length_c   1.000
_cell.angle_alpha   90.00
_cell.angle_beta   90.00
_cell.angle_gamma   90.00
#
_symmetry.space_group_name_H-M   'P 1'
#
loop_
_entity.id
_entity.type
_entity.pdbx_description
1 polymer ?
#
loop_
_entity_poly.entity_id
_entity_poly.type
_entity_poly.pdbx_seq_one_letter_code
_entity_poly.pdbx_strand_id
1 'polypeptide(L)'
;QESLVVAKPKRRRYASYLGEISPAPENIINRDFQAAAPNKKWLTDITEFQIPAGKVYLSPIIDCSDGMVVSWTIGTSPDAELVKTMLDAAIETVTETSDRPVVHSDRGGHYRWPGWLSRMSEAKLTRSMSRKACSPDNAACEGFFGRLKNELFYPRDWKSVTVEQFIEVLDDYIRWYNEKRIKISLGALSPIEYRVSLGLAA
;
A
#
# COMPACT_ATOMS: atom_id res chain seq x y z
N GLN A 1 12.78 -39.55 34.72
CA GLN A 1 12.70 -38.15 34.24
C GLN A 1 12.36 -38.17 32.78
N GLU A 2 11.09 -37.90 32.44
CA GLU A 2 10.65 -37.75 31.06
C GLU A 2 11.07 -36.38 30.55
N SER A 3 11.96 -36.32 29.56
CA SER A 3 12.35 -35.08 28.90
C SER A 3 11.31 -34.72 27.82
N LEU A 4 10.42 -33.80 28.12
CA LEU A 4 9.51 -33.23 27.16
C LEU A 4 10.27 -32.37 26.13
N VAL A 5 10.46 -32.87 24.93
CA VAL A 5 11.03 -32.12 23.79
C VAL A 5 9.89 -31.45 23.03
N VAL A 6 9.79 -30.13 23.14
CA VAL A 6 8.84 -29.35 22.36
C VAL A 6 9.33 -29.28 20.92
N ALA A 7 8.66 -29.99 20.01
CA ALA A 7 8.92 -29.90 18.59
C ALA A 7 8.56 -28.50 18.09
N LYS A 8 9.56 -27.69 17.71
CA LYS A 8 9.30 -26.41 17.04
C LYS A 8 8.73 -26.66 15.65
N PRO A 9 7.54 -26.16 15.32
CA PRO A 9 7.00 -26.29 13.97
C PRO A 9 7.97 -25.64 12.98
N LYS A 10 8.36 -26.37 11.93
CA LYS A 10 9.14 -25.80 10.82
C LYS A 10 8.28 -24.72 10.18
N ARG A 11 8.71 -23.45 10.23
CA ARG A 11 8.11 -22.36 9.47
C ARG A 11 8.14 -22.78 8.00
N ARG A 12 6.95 -22.99 7.38
CA ARG A 12 6.82 -23.15 5.94
C ARG A 12 7.32 -21.84 5.30
N ARG A 13 8.39 -21.93 4.50
CA ARG A 13 8.77 -20.82 3.62
C ARG A 13 7.67 -20.70 2.56
N TYR A 14 6.88 -19.65 2.68
CA TYR A 14 5.92 -19.30 1.64
C TYR A 14 6.72 -18.73 0.46
N ALA A 15 6.80 -19.47 -0.63
CA ALA A 15 7.25 -18.97 -1.91
C ALA A 15 6.00 -18.83 -2.79
N SER A 16 5.41 -17.65 -2.82
CA SER A 16 4.18 -17.37 -3.57
C SER A 16 4.40 -17.26 -5.08
N TYR A 17 5.63 -17.33 -5.56
CA TYR A 17 5.98 -17.21 -6.96
C TYR A 17 7.14 -18.14 -7.33
N LEU A 18 6.92 -18.97 -8.35
CA LEU A 18 7.89 -19.93 -8.88
C LEU A 18 8.62 -19.42 -10.16
N GLY A 19 8.30 -18.20 -10.61
CA GLY A 19 8.89 -17.58 -11.79
C GLY A 19 10.16 -16.78 -11.50
N GLU A 20 10.76 -16.24 -12.55
CA GLU A 20 11.91 -15.36 -12.45
C GLU A 20 11.57 -14.07 -11.70
N ILE A 21 12.27 -13.82 -10.60
CA ILE A 21 12.11 -12.63 -9.79
C ILE A 21 13.30 -11.70 -10.04
N SER A 22 13.03 -10.50 -10.54
CA SER A 22 14.07 -9.49 -10.81
C SER A 22 14.87 -9.13 -9.54
N PRO A 23 16.12 -8.68 -9.69
CA PRO A 23 16.87 -8.08 -8.59
C PRO A 23 16.09 -6.93 -7.95
N ALA A 24 16.17 -6.78 -6.62
CA ALA A 24 15.59 -5.65 -5.94
C ALA A 24 16.45 -4.41 -6.21
N PRO A 25 15.86 -3.26 -6.60
CA PRO A 25 16.58 -2.00 -6.71
C PRO A 25 17.04 -1.48 -5.34
N GLU A 26 17.85 -0.46 -5.35
CA GLU A 26 18.31 0.23 -4.14
C GLU A 26 17.17 0.94 -3.42
N ASN A 27 17.36 1.17 -2.10
CA ASN A 27 16.47 2.00 -1.30
C ASN A 27 16.80 3.48 -1.52
N ILE A 28 16.15 4.10 -2.49
CA ILE A 28 16.37 5.52 -2.83
C ILE A 28 15.74 6.44 -1.77
N ILE A 29 14.59 6.05 -1.20
CA ILE A 29 13.88 6.88 -0.20
C ILE A 29 14.64 6.97 1.11
N ASN A 30 15.35 5.90 1.50
CA ASN A 30 16.17 5.84 2.70
C ASN A 30 15.47 6.38 3.96
N ARG A 31 14.21 6.00 4.17
CA ARG A 31 13.32 6.42 5.28
C ARG A 31 12.90 7.90 5.26
N ASP A 32 13.22 8.64 4.23
CA ASP A 32 12.68 9.98 4.03
C ASP A 32 11.29 9.87 3.38
N PHE A 33 10.28 9.68 4.24
CA PHE A 33 8.87 9.57 3.88
C PHE A 33 8.18 10.93 3.78
N GLN A 34 8.92 11.99 3.55
CA GLN A 34 8.38 13.31 3.27
C GLN A 34 8.63 13.69 1.82
N ALA A 35 7.72 14.45 1.24
CA ALA A 35 7.88 15.03 -0.08
C ALA A 35 7.42 16.48 -0.08
N ALA A 36 8.13 17.33 -0.82
CA ALA A 36 7.83 18.76 -0.88
C ALA A 36 6.58 19.08 -1.69
N ALA A 37 6.12 18.14 -2.52
CA ALA A 37 4.94 18.29 -3.36
C ALA A 37 4.31 16.91 -3.63
N PRO A 38 3.01 16.87 -3.96
CA PRO A 38 2.35 15.66 -4.43
C PRO A 38 3.03 15.02 -5.64
N ASN A 39 2.88 13.71 -5.75
CA ASN A 39 3.39 12.90 -6.85
C ASN A 39 4.93 12.91 -7.01
N LYS A 40 5.68 13.12 -5.93
CA LYS A 40 7.15 12.96 -5.92
C LYS A 40 7.58 11.61 -5.38
N LYS A 41 6.95 11.14 -4.30
CA LYS A 41 7.25 9.86 -3.66
C LYS A 41 5.96 9.14 -3.31
N TRP A 42 5.82 7.93 -3.77
CA TRP A 42 4.70 7.05 -3.49
C TRP A 42 5.17 5.83 -2.70
N LEU A 43 4.34 5.38 -1.77
CA LEU A 43 4.54 4.14 -1.02
C LEU A 43 3.46 3.15 -1.40
N THR A 44 3.81 1.88 -1.45
CA THR A 44 2.86 0.79 -1.65
C THR A 44 3.25 -0.45 -0.86
N ASP A 45 2.25 -1.16 -0.40
CA ASP A 45 2.36 -2.46 0.25
C ASP A 45 0.98 -3.13 0.22
N ILE A 46 0.91 -4.41 0.59
CA ILE A 46 -0.36 -5.14 0.70
C ILE A 46 -0.65 -5.41 2.16
N THR A 47 -1.88 -5.12 2.61
CA THR A 47 -2.36 -5.53 3.92
C THR A 47 -3.51 -6.52 3.81
N GLU A 48 -3.56 -7.48 4.74
CA GLU A 48 -4.61 -8.49 4.86
C GLU A 48 -5.58 -8.11 6.00
N PHE A 49 -6.86 -8.36 5.74
CA PHE A 49 -7.94 -8.37 6.72
C PHE A 49 -8.54 -9.76 6.79
N GLN A 50 -8.64 -10.32 8.00
CA GLN A 50 -9.29 -11.60 8.22
C GLN A 50 -10.63 -11.36 8.93
N ILE A 51 -11.74 -11.57 8.21
CA ILE A 51 -13.10 -11.60 8.78
C ILE A 51 -13.61 -13.03 8.81
N PRO A 52 -14.67 -13.34 9.58
CA PRO A 52 -15.24 -14.70 9.61
C PRO A 52 -15.64 -15.24 8.24
N ALA A 53 -16.10 -14.37 7.33
CA ALA A 53 -16.50 -14.74 5.96
C ALA A 53 -15.31 -15.03 5.03
N GLY A 54 -14.09 -14.58 5.34
CA GLY A 54 -12.93 -14.81 4.49
C GLY A 54 -11.80 -13.80 4.66
N LYS A 55 -10.88 -13.82 3.72
CA LYS A 55 -9.75 -12.87 3.67
C LYS A 55 -10.00 -11.80 2.60
N VAL A 56 -9.63 -10.59 2.94
CA VAL A 56 -9.63 -9.45 2.02
C VAL A 56 -8.27 -8.77 2.05
N TYR A 57 -7.79 -8.36 0.90
CA TYR A 57 -6.49 -7.71 0.71
C TYR A 57 -6.70 -6.31 0.15
N LEU A 58 -5.94 -5.37 0.67
CA LEU A 58 -5.89 -3.99 0.18
C LEU A 58 -4.47 -3.70 -0.31
N SER A 59 -4.36 -3.19 -1.53
CA SER A 59 -3.12 -2.67 -2.11
C SER A 59 -3.32 -1.20 -2.47
N PRO A 60 -2.82 -0.23 -1.69
CA PRO A 60 -2.90 1.19 -1.98
C PRO A 60 -1.60 1.74 -2.56
N ILE A 61 -1.68 2.86 -3.26
CA ILE A 61 -0.58 3.82 -3.42
C ILE A 61 -0.84 5.03 -2.54
N ILE A 62 0.13 5.39 -1.70
CA ILE A 62 0.05 6.48 -0.73
C ILE A 62 1.09 7.53 -1.08
N ASP A 63 0.68 8.78 -1.22
CA ASP A 63 1.57 9.90 -1.46
C ASP A 63 2.27 10.34 -0.17
N CYS A 64 3.59 10.51 -0.22
CA CYS A 64 4.39 10.93 0.94
C CYS A 64 4.21 12.41 1.32
N SER A 65 3.67 13.26 0.45
CA SER A 65 3.52 14.71 0.74
C SER A 65 2.39 14.99 1.70
N ASP A 66 1.25 14.37 1.47
CA ASP A 66 0.00 14.63 2.19
C ASP A 66 -0.62 13.37 2.79
N GLY A 67 -0.11 12.19 2.39
CA GLY A 67 -0.63 10.89 2.78
C GLY A 67 -1.98 10.56 2.13
N MET A 68 -2.32 11.18 1.00
CA MET A 68 -3.46 10.80 0.19
C MET A 68 -3.28 9.39 -0.35
N VAL A 69 -4.33 8.61 -0.35
CA VAL A 69 -4.38 7.34 -1.08
C VAL A 69 -4.71 7.65 -2.54
N VAL A 70 -3.68 7.67 -3.39
CA VAL A 70 -3.77 8.07 -4.80
C VAL A 70 -4.61 7.09 -5.60
N SER A 71 -4.40 5.81 -5.35
CA SER A 71 -5.17 4.70 -5.91
C SER A 71 -5.17 3.51 -4.97
N TRP A 72 -6.14 2.62 -5.14
CA TRP A 72 -6.20 1.38 -4.37
C TRP A 72 -6.97 0.30 -5.12
N THR A 73 -6.67 -0.94 -4.79
CA THR A 73 -7.45 -2.11 -5.21
C THR A 73 -7.71 -2.99 -4.01
N ILE A 74 -8.94 -3.49 -3.91
CA ILE A 74 -9.38 -4.41 -2.87
C ILE A 74 -9.77 -5.72 -3.53
N GLY A 75 -9.32 -6.85 -3.01
CA GLY A 75 -9.59 -8.15 -3.58
C GLY A 75 -9.50 -9.29 -2.57
N THR A 76 -9.84 -10.48 -3.01
CA THR A 76 -9.83 -11.70 -2.17
C THR A 76 -8.55 -12.51 -2.31
N SER A 77 -7.64 -12.09 -3.18
CA SER A 77 -6.33 -12.72 -3.42
C SER A 77 -5.23 -11.68 -3.54
N PRO A 78 -4.06 -11.89 -2.91
CA PRO A 78 -2.91 -11.01 -3.07
C PRO A 78 -2.12 -11.43 -4.31
N ASP A 79 -2.69 -11.28 -5.48
CA ASP A 79 -2.13 -11.69 -6.77
C ASP A 79 -1.56 -10.52 -7.59
N ALA A 80 -1.09 -10.83 -8.79
CA ALA A 80 -0.50 -9.83 -9.69
C ALA A 80 -1.54 -8.81 -10.16
N GLU A 81 -2.80 -9.20 -10.30
CA GLU A 81 -3.85 -8.31 -10.76
C GLU A 81 -4.16 -7.23 -9.73
N LEU A 82 -4.19 -7.59 -8.45
CA LEU A 82 -4.39 -6.65 -7.34
C LEU A 82 -3.42 -5.46 -7.41
N VAL A 83 -2.12 -5.74 -7.60
CA VAL A 83 -1.09 -4.69 -7.62
C VAL A 83 -1.02 -3.95 -8.95
N LYS A 84 -1.32 -4.62 -10.06
CA LYS A 84 -1.31 -4.01 -11.40
C LYS A 84 -2.43 -3.00 -11.56
N THR A 85 -3.67 -3.38 -11.26
CA THR A 85 -4.85 -2.52 -11.36
C THR A 85 -4.66 -1.25 -10.52
N MET A 86 -4.14 -1.39 -9.32
CA MET A 86 -3.80 -0.26 -8.45
C MET A 86 -2.74 0.66 -9.08
N LEU A 87 -1.68 0.09 -9.67
CA LEU A 87 -0.61 0.88 -10.29
C LEU A 87 -1.11 1.58 -11.56
N ASP A 88 -1.88 0.89 -12.41
CA ASP A 88 -2.44 1.46 -13.63
C ASP A 88 -3.32 2.68 -13.30
N ALA A 89 -4.20 2.57 -12.31
CA ALA A 89 -5.01 3.69 -11.82
C ALA A 89 -4.16 4.85 -11.26
N ALA A 90 -3.07 4.57 -10.55
CA ALA A 90 -2.17 5.61 -10.07
C ALA A 90 -1.45 6.35 -11.21
N ILE A 91 -1.01 5.62 -12.23
CA ILE A 91 -0.34 6.19 -13.41
C ILE A 91 -1.24 7.21 -14.12
N GLU A 92 -2.53 6.94 -14.21
CA GLU A 92 -3.51 7.86 -14.82
C GLU A 92 -3.62 9.21 -14.09
N THR A 93 -3.26 9.27 -12.80
CA THR A 93 -3.28 10.52 -12.03
C THR A 93 -2.09 11.44 -12.30
N VAL A 94 -1.06 10.94 -12.98
CA VAL A 94 0.19 11.69 -13.24
C VAL A 94 0.17 12.26 -14.65
N THR A 95 0.21 13.58 -14.76
CA THR A 95 0.27 14.26 -16.06
C THR A 95 1.61 14.02 -16.76
N GLU A 96 1.62 14.04 -18.09
CA GLU A 96 2.82 13.79 -18.91
C GLU A 96 3.97 14.78 -18.65
N THR A 97 3.66 15.97 -18.18
CA THR A 97 4.61 17.06 -17.93
C THR A 97 5.22 17.06 -16.54
N SER A 98 4.72 16.23 -15.61
CA SER A 98 5.24 16.18 -14.25
C SER A 98 6.45 15.25 -14.14
N ASP A 99 7.36 15.57 -13.21
CA ASP A 99 8.40 14.62 -12.79
C ASP A 99 7.72 13.34 -12.28
N ARG A 100 8.19 12.20 -12.75
CA ARG A 100 7.60 10.91 -12.41
C ARG A 100 7.92 10.52 -10.97
N PRO A 101 6.94 10.01 -10.20
CA PRO A 101 7.14 9.60 -8.82
C PRO A 101 8.20 8.50 -8.65
N VAL A 102 8.87 8.53 -7.50
CA VAL A 102 9.58 7.36 -6.98
C VAL A 102 8.58 6.48 -6.26
N VAL A 103 8.40 5.24 -6.70
CA VAL A 103 7.51 4.25 -6.07
C VAL A 103 8.33 3.33 -5.18
N HIS A 104 8.09 3.40 -3.88
CA HIS A 104 8.75 2.57 -2.88
C HIS A 104 7.84 1.46 -2.38
N SER A 105 8.38 0.25 -2.34
CA SER A 105 7.71 -0.94 -1.81
C SER A 105 8.62 -1.75 -0.89
N ASP A 106 8.06 -2.71 -0.21
CA ASP A 106 8.82 -3.79 0.37
C ASP A 106 9.46 -4.68 -0.71
N ARG A 107 10.13 -5.77 -0.30
CA ARG A 107 10.74 -6.75 -1.23
C ARG A 107 9.79 -7.88 -1.62
N GLY A 108 8.49 -7.70 -1.48
CA GLY A 108 7.47 -8.66 -1.88
C GLY A 108 7.60 -9.10 -3.34
N GLY A 109 7.28 -10.37 -3.61
CA GLY A 109 7.35 -10.92 -4.97
C GLY A 109 6.52 -10.12 -5.98
N HIS A 110 5.38 -9.59 -5.55
CA HIS A 110 4.46 -8.82 -6.38
C HIS A 110 5.12 -7.63 -7.08
N TYR A 111 6.01 -6.91 -6.38
CA TYR A 111 6.73 -5.73 -6.88
C TYR A 111 7.99 -6.07 -7.68
N ARG A 112 8.22 -7.36 -7.95
CA ARG A 112 9.37 -7.90 -8.70
C ARG A 112 8.96 -8.77 -9.89
N TRP A 113 7.68 -8.91 -10.14
CA TRP A 113 7.12 -9.64 -11.26
C TRP A 113 7.30 -8.88 -12.59
N PRO A 114 7.44 -9.58 -13.71
CA PRO A 114 7.61 -8.95 -15.01
C PRO A 114 6.54 -7.92 -15.35
N GLY A 115 5.27 -8.22 -15.08
CA GLY A 115 4.16 -7.32 -15.37
C GLY A 115 4.18 -6.02 -14.55
N TRP A 116 4.67 -6.03 -13.32
CA TRP A 116 4.91 -4.82 -12.53
C TRP A 116 6.05 -4.00 -13.13
N LEU A 117 7.16 -4.67 -13.50
CA LEU A 117 8.34 -4.03 -14.05
C LEU A 117 8.07 -3.35 -15.38
N SER A 118 7.30 -4.00 -16.27
CA SER A 118 6.88 -3.44 -17.56
C SER A 118 6.14 -2.12 -17.35
N ARG A 119 5.10 -2.12 -16.51
CA ARG A 119 4.31 -0.91 -16.19
C ARG A 119 5.13 0.22 -15.61
N MET A 120 6.00 -0.09 -14.65
CA MET A 120 6.91 0.90 -14.06
C MET A 120 7.83 1.54 -15.12
N SER A 121 8.35 0.71 -16.02
CA SER A 121 9.23 1.16 -17.11
C SER A 121 8.48 1.99 -18.17
N GLU A 122 7.34 1.51 -18.62
CA GLU A 122 6.48 2.19 -19.61
C GLU A 122 6.01 3.55 -19.12
N ALA A 123 5.62 3.63 -17.84
CA ALA A 123 5.24 4.88 -17.18
C ALA A 123 6.42 5.74 -16.75
N LYS A 124 7.67 5.30 -16.96
CA LYS A 124 8.91 5.98 -16.56
C LYS A 124 8.99 6.27 -15.06
N LEU A 125 8.38 5.40 -14.24
CA LEU A 125 8.42 5.51 -12.79
C LEU A 125 9.73 4.95 -12.23
N THR A 126 10.28 5.61 -11.22
CA THR A 126 11.50 5.16 -10.55
C THR A 126 11.17 4.19 -9.43
N ARG A 127 11.81 3.01 -9.43
CA ARG A 127 11.61 1.99 -8.41
C ARG A 127 12.55 2.21 -7.23
N SER A 128 12.02 2.03 -6.03
CA SER A 128 12.77 1.98 -4.77
C SER A 128 12.26 0.81 -3.93
N MET A 129 13.13 0.11 -3.22
CA MET A 129 12.71 -1.00 -2.35
C MET A 129 13.39 -0.96 -0.99
N SER A 130 12.66 -1.39 0.03
CA SER A 130 13.20 -1.60 1.37
C SER A 130 14.41 -2.53 1.36
N ARG A 131 15.37 -2.32 2.25
CA ARG A 131 16.47 -3.25 2.45
C ARG A 131 15.97 -4.59 2.99
N LYS A 132 16.70 -5.66 2.72
CA LYS A 132 16.31 -7.00 3.17
C LYS A 132 16.23 -7.05 4.69
N ALA A 133 15.11 -7.55 5.21
CA ALA A 133 14.83 -7.67 6.66
C ALA A 133 14.93 -6.33 7.42
N CYS A 134 14.53 -5.23 6.80
CA CYS A 134 14.55 -3.89 7.38
C CYS A 134 13.15 -3.28 7.37
N SER A 135 12.30 -3.66 8.36
CA SER A 135 10.93 -3.16 8.49
C SER A 135 10.82 -1.63 8.63
N PRO A 136 11.78 -0.89 9.28
CA PRO A 136 11.71 0.56 9.33
C PRO A 136 11.72 1.24 7.95
N ASP A 137 12.18 0.54 6.91
CA ASP A 137 12.20 1.09 5.55
C ASP A 137 10.80 1.16 4.92
N ASN A 138 9.77 0.54 5.53
CA ASN A 138 8.36 0.61 5.12
C ASN A 138 7.44 1.19 6.21
N ALA A 139 7.99 1.81 7.23
CA ALA A 139 7.27 2.24 8.43
C ALA A 139 6.10 3.20 8.15
N ALA A 140 6.18 4.04 7.13
CA ALA A 140 5.11 4.98 6.81
C ALA A 140 3.88 4.27 6.22
N CYS A 141 4.06 3.24 5.39
CA CYS A 141 2.97 2.40 4.89
C CYS A 141 2.34 1.57 6.03
N GLU A 142 3.18 0.97 6.89
CA GLU A 142 2.72 0.27 8.10
C GLU A 142 1.93 1.20 9.03
N GLY A 143 2.35 2.46 9.15
CA GLY A 143 1.65 3.49 9.93
C GLY A 143 0.27 3.84 9.36
N PHE A 144 0.12 3.88 8.04
CA PHE A 144 -1.19 4.04 7.40
C PHE A 144 -2.09 2.81 7.69
N PHE A 145 -1.59 1.60 7.50
CA PHE A 145 -2.36 0.39 7.77
C PHE A 145 -2.75 0.24 9.24
N GLY A 146 -1.84 0.59 10.16
CA GLY A 146 -2.14 0.60 11.59
C GLY A 146 -3.29 1.55 11.93
N ARG A 147 -3.29 2.75 11.35
CA ARG A 147 -4.36 3.73 11.52
C ARG A 147 -5.68 3.24 10.96
N LEU A 148 -5.69 2.76 9.72
CA LEU A 148 -6.87 2.21 9.07
C LEU A 148 -7.48 1.06 9.91
N LYS A 149 -6.65 0.13 10.38
CA LYS A 149 -7.11 -0.98 11.22
C LYS A 149 -7.67 -0.50 12.56
N ASN A 150 -7.06 0.48 13.18
CA ASN A 150 -7.53 1.04 14.45
C ASN A 150 -8.82 1.86 14.29
N GLU A 151 -8.99 2.57 13.19
CA GLU A 151 -10.17 3.43 12.97
C GLU A 151 -11.36 2.64 12.39
N LEU A 152 -11.11 1.67 11.52
CA LEU A 152 -12.15 0.91 10.83
C LEU A 152 -12.33 -0.51 11.36
N PHE A 153 -11.24 -1.28 11.43
CA PHE A 153 -11.32 -2.73 11.52
C PHE A 153 -11.52 -3.24 12.95
N TYR A 154 -10.67 -2.85 13.88
CA TYR A 154 -10.71 -3.36 15.25
C TYR A 154 -11.91 -2.91 16.09
N PRO A 155 -12.51 -1.71 15.88
CA PRO A 155 -13.66 -1.28 16.66
C PRO A 155 -14.98 -1.96 16.29
N ARG A 156 -15.03 -2.72 15.19
CA ARG A 156 -16.28 -3.28 14.64
C ARG A 156 -16.35 -4.80 14.77
N ASP A 157 -17.57 -5.33 14.90
CA ASP A 157 -17.84 -6.76 14.79
C ASP A 157 -18.16 -7.12 13.33
N TRP A 158 -17.45 -8.12 12.80
CA TRP A 158 -17.56 -8.55 11.41
C TRP A 158 -18.27 -9.90 11.23
N LYS A 159 -18.92 -10.45 12.29
CA LYS A 159 -19.49 -11.82 12.29
C LYS A 159 -20.58 -12.04 11.25
N SER A 160 -21.39 -11.02 10.97
CA SER A 160 -22.52 -11.12 10.02
C SER A 160 -22.25 -10.39 8.69
N VAL A 161 -21.00 -10.00 8.44
CA VAL A 161 -20.61 -9.20 7.24
C VAL A 161 -20.03 -10.14 6.20
N THR A 162 -20.54 -10.07 4.95
CA THR A 162 -19.99 -10.81 3.82
C THR A 162 -18.67 -10.19 3.34
N VAL A 163 -17.94 -10.90 2.49
CA VAL A 163 -16.70 -10.39 1.89
C VAL A 163 -16.98 -9.14 1.05
N GLU A 164 -18.06 -9.16 0.26
CA GLU A 164 -18.46 -8.05 -0.60
C GLU A 164 -18.82 -6.81 0.21
N GLN A 165 -19.62 -6.96 1.26
CA GLN A 165 -19.97 -5.87 2.17
C GLN A 165 -18.73 -5.28 2.87
N PHE A 166 -17.76 -6.13 3.24
CA PHE A 166 -16.53 -5.65 3.83
C PHE A 166 -15.68 -4.85 2.83
N ILE A 167 -15.63 -5.28 1.55
CA ILE A 167 -14.96 -4.56 0.47
C ILE A 167 -15.59 -3.17 0.30
N GLU A 168 -16.90 -3.06 0.27
CA GLU A 168 -17.62 -1.77 0.16
C GLU A 168 -17.29 -0.85 1.35
N VAL A 169 -17.35 -1.36 2.58
CA VAL A 169 -17.01 -0.58 3.79
C VAL A 169 -15.55 -0.12 3.79
N LEU A 170 -14.64 -0.93 3.27
CA LEU A 170 -13.23 -0.58 3.17
C LEU A 170 -12.99 0.49 2.08
N ASP A 171 -13.67 0.39 0.94
CA ASP A 171 -13.64 1.39 -0.13
C ASP A 171 -14.19 2.75 0.36
N ASP A 172 -15.35 2.74 1.00
CA ASP A 172 -15.97 3.93 1.62
C ASP A 172 -15.06 4.60 2.64
N TYR A 173 -14.35 3.79 3.47
CA TYR A 173 -13.40 4.34 4.41
C TYR A 173 -12.25 5.07 3.72
N ILE A 174 -11.70 4.53 2.63
CA ILE A 174 -10.59 5.17 1.91
C ILE A 174 -11.05 6.46 1.25
N ARG A 175 -12.26 6.49 0.68
CA ARG A 175 -12.87 7.72 0.14
C ARG A 175 -13.05 8.76 1.24
N TRP A 176 -13.67 8.37 2.36
CA TRP A 176 -13.80 9.24 3.52
C TRP A 176 -12.44 9.74 4.04
N TYR A 177 -11.42 8.88 4.09
CA TYR A 177 -10.06 9.24 4.50
C TYR A 177 -9.48 10.34 3.61
N ASN A 178 -9.62 10.22 2.31
CA ASN A 178 -9.15 11.23 1.38
C ASN A 178 -9.94 12.52 1.42
N GLU A 179 -11.27 12.43 1.51
CA GLU A 179 -12.18 13.58 1.36
C GLU A 179 -12.47 14.33 2.66
N LYS A 180 -12.51 13.62 3.79
CA LYS A 180 -13.06 14.15 5.04
C LYS A 180 -12.16 14.03 6.26
N ARG A 181 -11.22 13.06 6.24
CA ARG A 181 -10.39 12.82 7.41
C ARG A 181 -9.39 13.95 7.62
N ILE A 182 -9.63 14.75 8.65
CA ILE A 182 -8.78 15.88 9.04
C ILE A 182 -7.40 15.40 9.50
N LYS A 183 -6.35 16.05 8.99
CA LYS A 183 -4.96 15.85 9.37
C LYS A 183 -4.36 17.16 9.87
N ILE A 184 -3.92 17.21 11.13
CA ILE A 184 -3.31 18.39 11.73
C ILE A 184 -2.06 18.84 10.94
N SER A 185 -1.28 17.89 10.43
CA SER A 185 -0.10 18.16 9.61
C SER A 185 -0.41 18.86 8.28
N LEU A 186 -1.65 18.87 7.84
CA LEU A 186 -2.12 19.55 6.62
C LEU A 186 -2.91 20.83 6.94
N GLY A 187 -2.70 21.42 8.13
CA GLY A 187 -3.45 22.62 8.54
C GLY A 187 -4.91 22.33 8.90
N ALA A 188 -5.19 21.15 9.46
CA ALA A 188 -6.53 20.67 9.79
C ALA A 188 -7.45 20.47 8.56
N LEU A 189 -6.87 20.14 7.42
CA LEU A 189 -7.57 19.80 6.19
C LEU A 189 -7.52 18.29 5.94
N SER A 190 -8.44 17.78 5.12
CA SER A 190 -8.30 16.44 4.52
C SER A 190 -7.24 16.44 3.42
N PRO A 191 -6.74 15.28 2.96
CA PRO A 191 -5.80 15.21 1.84
C PRO A 191 -6.31 15.92 0.58
N ILE A 192 -7.56 15.74 0.21
CA ILE A 192 -8.17 16.40 -0.97
C ILE A 192 -8.31 17.91 -0.74
N GLU A 193 -8.84 18.37 0.39
CA GLU A 193 -8.95 19.79 0.70
C GLU A 193 -7.58 20.48 0.69
N TYR A 194 -6.56 19.79 1.18
CA TYR A 194 -5.19 20.30 1.13
C TYR A 194 -4.69 20.45 -0.31
N ARG A 195 -4.88 19.47 -1.18
CA ARG A 195 -4.52 19.58 -2.61
C ARG A 195 -5.26 20.70 -3.31
N VAL A 196 -6.56 20.86 -3.07
CA VAL A 196 -7.37 21.96 -3.59
C VAL A 196 -6.81 23.30 -3.12
N SER A 197 -6.39 23.43 -1.86
CA SER A 197 -5.79 24.66 -1.33
C SER A 197 -4.46 25.03 -2.00
N LEU A 198 -3.78 24.05 -2.58
CA LEU A 198 -2.55 24.24 -3.38
C LEU A 198 -2.84 24.51 -4.87
N GLY A 199 -4.12 24.60 -5.28
CA GLY A 199 -4.51 24.77 -6.68
C GLY A 199 -4.35 23.51 -7.54
N LEU A 200 -4.25 22.33 -6.92
CA LEU A 200 -4.15 21.06 -7.61
C LEU A 200 -5.53 20.45 -7.80
N ALA A 201 -5.74 19.76 -8.94
CA ALA A 201 -6.93 18.94 -9.12
C ALA A 201 -6.90 17.77 -8.12
N ALA A 202 -8.05 17.50 -7.52
CA ALA A 202 -8.24 16.41 -6.58
C ALA A 202 -8.79 15.17 -7.28
#